data_c46513acb522e4e795cbfc49560aebb8
#
_entry.id   c46513acb522e4e795cbfc49560aebb8
#
_cell.length_a   1.000
_cell.length_b   1.000
_cell.length_c   1.000
_cell.angle_alpha   90.00
_cell.angle_beta   90.00
_cell.angle_gamma   90.00
#
_symmetry.space_group_name_H-M   'P 1'
#
loop_
_entity.id
_entity.type
_entity.pdbx_description
1 polymer ?
#
loop_
_entity_poly.entity_id
_entity_poly.type
_entity_poly.pdbx_seq_one_letter_code
_entity_poly.pdbx_strand_id
1 'polypeptide(L)'
;MLRPPSSPAADPQALALSALGWVLSDEDRAGRLLALTGLTPEALRDGLTDPAMLGAVLEFLCSHEPDLVAASDALGVSPSELAGAAERLNR
;
A
#
# COMPACT_ATOMS: atom_id res chain seq x y z
N MET A 1 -7.94 -31.66 1.45
CA MET A 1 -8.17 -30.46 2.25
C MET A 1 -7.92 -29.21 1.45
N LEU A 2 -8.87 -28.32 1.49
CA LEU A 2 -8.75 -27.07 0.75
C LEU A 2 -7.93 -26.06 1.52
N ARG A 3 -6.93 -25.52 0.85
CA ARG A 3 -6.20 -24.40 1.39
C ARG A 3 -7.01 -23.12 1.16
N PRO A 4 -7.11 -22.26 2.16
CA PRO A 4 -7.76 -20.98 1.92
C PRO A 4 -6.96 -20.18 0.87
N PRO A 5 -7.63 -19.35 0.09
CA PRO A 5 -6.91 -18.48 -0.83
C PRO A 5 -5.96 -17.59 -0.06
N SER A 6 -4.87 -17.19 -0.71
CA SER A 6 -3.94 -16.24 -0.11
C SER A 6 -4.68 -14.96 0.25
N SER A 7 -4.52 -14.52 1.50
CA SER A 7 -5.07 -13.24 1.90
C SER A 7 -4.18 -12.10 1.38
N PRO A 8 -4.71 -10.89 1.25
CA PRO A 8 -3.88 -9.74 0.88
C PRO A 8 -2.65 -9.58 1.78
N ALA A 9 -2.76 -9.98 3.05
CA ALA A 9 -1.65 -9.90 3.99
C ALA A 9 -0.49 -10.83 3.61
N ALA A 10 -0.78 -11.95 2.92
CA ALA A 10 0.25 -12.91 2.51
C ALA A 10 0.91 -12.54 1.19
N ASP A 11 0.27 -11.70 0.38
CA ASP A 11 0.78 -11.27 -0.92
C ASP A 11 1.12 -9.79 -0.88
N PRO A 12 2.41 -9.43 -0.94
CA PRO A 12 2.80 -8.01 -0.84
C PRO A 12 2.17 -7.14 -1.90
N GLN A 13 2.05 -7.61 -3.13
CA GLN A 13 1.45 -6.81 -4.20
C GLN A 13 -0.04 -6.61 -3.99
N ALA A 14 -0.75 -7.65 -3.60
CA ALA A 14 -2.17 -7.55 -3.32
C ALA A 14 -2.44 -6.61 -2.14
N LEU A 15 -1.62 -6.71 -1.10
CA LEU A 15 -1.74 -5.83 0.06
C LEU A 15 -1.47 -4.39 -0.32
N ALA A 16 -0.45 -4.15 -1.14
CA ALA A 16 -0.12 -2.81 -1.61
C ALA A 16 -1.24 -2.21 -2.45
N LEU A 17 -1.87 -3.01 -3.31
CA LEU A 17 -3.01 -2.55 -4.11
C LEU A 17 -4.20 -2.18 -3.22
N SER A 18 -4.47 -2.99 -2.20
CA SER A 18 -5.52 -2.68 -1.23
C SER A 18 -5.23 -1.40 -0.47
N ALA A 19 -3.98 -1.22 -0.07
CA ALA A 19 -3.55 -0.02 0.63
C ALA A 19 -3.67 1.22 -0.28
N LEU A 20 -3.28 1.09 -1.55
CA LEU A 20 -3.43 2.18 -2.50
C LEU A 20 -4.91 2.57 -2.67
N GLY A 21 -5.79 1.58 -2.79
CA GLY A 21 -7.23 1.84 -2.86
C GLY A 21 -7.74 2.62 -1.65
N TRP A 22 -7.26 2.24 -0.46
CA TRP A 22 -7.62 2.95 0.76
C TRP A 22 -7.11 4.40 0.76
N VAL A 23 -5.86 4.61 0.34
CA VAL A 23 -5.29 5.97 0.25
C VAL A 23 -6.11 6.81 -0.71
N LEU A 24 -6.45 6.27 -1.87
CA LEU A 24 -7.18 7.01 -2.90
C LEU A 24 -8.64 7.25 -2.57
N SER A 25 -9.17 6.60 -1.55
CA SER A 25 -10.55 6.81 -1.13
C SER A 25 -10.75 8.12 -0.36
N ASP A 26 -9.68 8.83 -0.04
CA ASP A 26 -9.73 10.12 0.64
C ASP A 26 -8.84 11.11 -0.12
N GLU A 27 -9.42 12.26 -0.50
CA GLU A 27 -8.72 13.25 -1.31
C GLU A 27 -7.46 13.79 -0.64
N ASP A 28 -7.50 14.02 0.67
CA ASP A 28 -6.35 14.56 1.38
C ASP A 28 -5.20 13.55 1.42
N ARG A 29 -5.53 12.29 1.67
CA ARG A 29 -4.50 11.23 1.65
C ARG A 29 -3.93 11.06 0.26
N ALA A 30 -4.78 11.05 -0.76
CA ALA A 30 -4.33 10.93 -2.14
C ALA A 30 -3.40 12.08 -2.53
N GLY A 31 -3.77 13.30 -2.15
CA GLY A 31 -2.94 14.47 -2.41
C GLY A 31 -1.57 14.39 -1.75
N ARG A 32 -1.53 13.91 -0.50
CA ARG A 32 -0.26 13.75 0.20
C ARG A 32 0.61 12.67 -0.47
N LEU A 33 0.00 11.56 -0.90
CA LEU A 33 0.74 10.52 -1.60
C LEU A 33 1.42 11.09 -2.84
N LEU A 34 0.66 11.78 -3.68
CA LEU A 34 1.19 12.35 -4.91
C LEU A 34 2.27 13.39 -4.63
N ALA A 35 2.04 14.24 -3.63
CA ALA A 35 2.99 15.30 -3.29
C ALA A 35 4.30 14.75 -2.75
N LEU A 36 4.24 13.73 -1.90
CA LEU A 36 5.44 13.21 -1.23
C LEU A 36 6.20 12.20 -2.08
N THR A 37 5.53 11.51 -2.99
CA THR A 37 6.18 10.54 -3.87
C THR A 37 6.58 11.12 -5.21
N GLY A 38 5.99 12.24 -5.61
CA GLY A 38 6.17 12.79 -6.94
C GLY A 38 5.43 12.03 -8.02
N LEU A 39 4.59 11.08 -7.66
CA LEU A 39 3.82 10.32 -8.63
C LEU A 39 2.66 11.15 -9.18
N THR A 40 2.29 10.85 -10.42
CA THR A 40 1.11 11.43 -11.05
C THR A 40 -0.01 10.39 -11.09
N PRO A 41 -1.27 10.80 -11.29
CA PRO A 41 -2.34 9.83 -11.47
C PRO A 41 -2.08 8.84 -12.62
N GLU A 42 -1.47 9.32 -13.71
CA GLU A 42 -1.11 8.45 -14.82
C GLU A 42 -0.04 7.44 -14.43
N ALA A 43 0.97 7.87 -13.68
CA ALA A 43 2.02 6.97 -13.22
C ALA A 43 1.46 5.90 -12.29
N LEU A 44 0.52 6.26 -11.42
CA LEU A 44 -0.15 5.28 -10.56
C LEU A 44 -0.90 4.24 -11.40
N ARG A 45 -1.65 4.71 -12.39
CA ARG A 45 -2.43 3.82 -13.24
C ARG A 45 -1.53 2.87 -14.01
N ASP A 46 -0.44 3.38 -14.56
CA ASP A 46 0.49 2.58 -15.35
C ASP A 46 1.33 1.65 -14.50
N GLY A 47 1.52 1.98 -13.24
CA GLY A 47 2.40 1.24 -12.33
C GLY A 47 1.70 0.25 -11.41
N LEU A 48 0.42 -0.07 -11.64
CA LEU A 48 -0.33 -0.94 -10.72
C LEU A 48 0.25 -2.35 -10.63
N THR A 49 1.03 -2.78 -11.61
CA THR A 49 1.70 -4.07 -11.57
C THR A 49 3.20 -3.95 -11.29
N ASP A 50 3.69 -2.74 -11.07
CA ASP A 50 5.11 -2.49 -10.83
C ASP A 50 5.41 -2.58 -9.33
N PRO A 51 6.20 -3.58 -8.89
CA PRO A 51 6.53 -3.71 -7.47
C PRO A 51 7.19 -2.47 -6.88
N ALA A 52 8.01 -1.77 -7.67
CA ALA A 52 8.69 -0.57 -7.18
C ALA A 52 7.70 0.55 -6.87
N MET A 53 6.70 0.73 -7.73
CA MET A 53 5.65 1.73 -7.49
C MET A 53 4.80 1.36 -6.29
N LEU A 54 4.40 0.09 -6.19
CA LEU A 54 3.61 -0.39 -5.06
C LEU A 54 4.41 -0.31 -3.76
N GLY A 55 5.70 -0.59 -3.82
CA GLY A 55 6.59 -0.42 -2.67
C GLY A 55 6.65 1.02 -2.20
N ALA A 56 6.68 1.97 -3.14
CA ALA A 56 6.69 3.40 -2.80
C ALA A 56 5.40 3.81 -2.08
N VAL A 57 4.25 3.25 -2.48
CA VAL A 57 2.97 3.51 -1.80
C VAL A 57 3.03 3.04 -0.35
N LEU A 58 3.52 1.83 -0.11
CA LEU A 58 3.64 1.29 1.24
C LEU A 58 4.67 2.06 2.06
N GLU A 59 5.76 2.48 1.45
CA GLU A 59 6.76 3.33 2.12
C GLU A 59 6.14 4.64 2.58
N PHE A 60 5.30 5.23 1.75
CA PHE A 60 4.57 6.44 2.11
C PHE A 60 3.76 6.22 3.39
N LEU A 61 3.03 5.12 3.46
CA LEU A 61 2.23 4.80 4.66
C LEU A 61 3.13 4.58 5.87
N CYS A 62 4.22 3.84 5.70
CA CYS A 62 5.13 3.54 6.81
C CYS A 62 5.83 4.79 7.33
N SER A 63 5.96 5.81 6.51
CA SER A 63 6.59 7.07 6.91
C SER A 63 5.66 8.00 7.68
N HIS A 64 4.37 7.67 7.74
CA HIS A 64 3.38 8.50 8.42
C HIS A 64 2.52 7.61 9.30
N GLU A 65 2.87 7.56 10.59
CA GLU A 65 2.28 6.61 11.52
C GLU A 65 0.76 6.68 11.63
N PRO A 66 0.12 7.86 11.70
CA PRO A 66 -1.34 7.89 11.75
C PRO A 66 -2.00 7.22 10.54
N ASP A 67 -1.45 7.42 9.35
CA ASP A 67 -1.98 6.77 8.15
C ASP A 67 -1.70 5.27 8.17
N LEU A 68 -0.54 4.87 8.66
CA LEU A 68 -0.20 3.45 8.77
C LEU A 68 -1.18 2.72 9.69
N VAL A 69 -1.47 3.28 10.84
CA VAL A 69 -2.39 2.69 11.80
C VAL A 69 -3.80 2.63 11.21
N ALA A 70 -4.25 3.74 10.61
CA ALA A 70 -5.58 3.79 10.01
C ALA A 70 -5.73 2.80 8.86
N ALA A 71 -4.72 2.67 8.01
CA ALA A 71 -4.73 1.70 6.92
C ALA A 71 -4.76 0.27 7.45
N SER A 72 -3.97 -0.01 8.49
CA SER A 72 -3.95 -1.32 9.11
C SER A 72 -5.33 -1.73 9.62
N ASP A 73 -6.00 -0.81 10.31
CA ASP A 73 -7.35 -1.05 10.80
C ASP A 73 -8.34 -1.28 9.66
N ALA A 74 -8.27 -0.44 8.64
CA ALA A 74 -9.18 -0.52 7.51
C ALA A 74 -9.01 -1.81 6.71
N LEU A 75 -7.77 -2.28 6.59
CA LEU A 75 -7.45 -3.46 5.80
C LEU A 75 -7.48 -4.76 6.62
N GLY A 76 -7.62 -4.66 7.93
CA GLY A 76 -7.62 -5.82 8.78
C GLY A 76 -6.27 -6.51 8.90
N VAL A 77 -5.19 -5.75 8.83
CA VAL A 77 -3.83 -6.25 8.95
C VAL A 77 -3.10 -5.48 10.04
N SER A 78 -1.94 -5.97 10.45
CA SER A 78 -1.12 -5.27 11.42
C SER A 78 -0.20 -4.26 10.72
N PRO A 79 0.25 -3.20 11.44
CA PRO A 79 1.24 -2.30 10.87
C PRO A 79 2.52 -3.03 10.43
N SER A 80 2.94 -4.05 11.15
CA SER A 80 4.13 -4.81 10.78
C SER A 80 3.94 -5.61 9.49
N GLU A 81 2.72 -6.02 9.18
CA GLU A 81 2.44 -6.68 7.90
C GLU A 81 2.60 -5.70 6.75
N LEU A 82 2.14 -4.47 6.92
CA LEU A 82 2.35 -3.44 5.90
C LEU A 82 3.83 -3.12 5.73
N ALA A 83 4.55 -2.98 6.83
CA ALA A 83 5.99 -2.70 6.79
C ALA A 83 6.75 -3.85 6.13
N GLY A 84 6.38 -5.09 6.45
CA GLY A 84 6.99 -6.25 5.83
C GLY A 84 6.76 -6.34 4.33
N ALA A 85 5.55 -5.99 3.89
CA ALA A 85 5.23 -5.94 2.47
C ALA A 85 6.04 -4.86 1.75
N ALA A 86 6.18 -3.68 2.37
CA ALA A 86 7.00 -2.61 1.82
C ALA A 86 8.44 -3.08 1.63
N GLU A 87 8.99 -3.74 2.63
CA GLU A 87 10.35 -4.26 2.56
C GLU A 87 10.52 -5.26 1.42
N ARG A 88 9.58 -6.17 1.25
CA ARG A 88 9.63 -7.17 0.18
C ARG A 88 9.56 -6.53 -1.20
N LEU A 89 8.71 -5.52 -1.38
CA LEU A 89 8.53 -4.87 -2.67
C LEU A 89 9.70 -3.97 -3.04
N ASN A 90 10.46 -3.51 -2.05
CA ASN A 90 11.58 -2.59 -2.26
C ASN A 90 12.94 -3.27 -2.26
N ARG A 91 12.98 -4.57 -2.28
CA ARG A 91 14.23 -5.32 -2.39
C ARG A 91 14.85 -5.23 -3.76
#